data_d1e70fdf9d4614cb490a1c315a80950a
#
_entry.id   d1e70fdf9d4614cb490a1c315a80950a
#
_cell.length_a   1.000
_cell.length_b   1.000
_cell.length_c   1.000
_cell.angle_alpha   90.00
_cell.angle_beta   90.00
_cell.angle_gamma   90.00
#
_symmetry.space_group_name_H-M   'P 1'
#
loop_
_entity.id
_entity.type
_entity.pdbx_description
1 polymer ?
#
loop_
_entity_poly.entity_id
_entity_poly.type
_entity_poly.pdbx_seq_one_letter_code
_entity_poly.pdbx_strand_id
1 'polypeptide(L)'
;MTLPVGIDYEAPLHDLPVSRATWELDAGRAAVLVHDLQRYFVTPFTDGCPALAGALAATEQIVRAARAAGVPVFYTAQQGDQDPADRGLQGDLWGPGMSTDPAHTAIVAEVAPSETDAIVEKHRYSAFARTDLADRLAAAGRNQLIITGVYAHIGVTATALEAFQREIHPFVVADAVADLGAEQHRRALELIASCCGVVILADDVLGALRSNDGSSEASGGWDERIQSALSGLLAPDALTAFFADPDSDLFELGLDSLRAFDFLDALADDGLDLDFGEFTRSPTLNWLRRQAGSVAA
;
A
#
# COMPACT_ATOMS: atom_id res chain seq x y z
N MET A 1 -14.67 -4.53 -29.46
CA MET A 1 -14.08 -5.78 -28.98
C MET A 1 -14.71 -6.09 -27.62
N THR A 2 -15.10 -7.30 -27.33
CA THR A 2 -15.63 -7.69 -26.01
C THR A 2 -14.47 -8.23 -25.16
N LEU A 3 -14.64 -8.23 -23.85
CA LEU A 3 -13.68 -8.90 -22.95
C LEU A 3 -13.49 -10.37 -23.40
N PRO A 4 -12.27 -10.94 -23.31
CA PRO A 4 -12.05 -12.35 -23.57
C PRO A 4 -12.87 -13.20 -22.59
N VAL A 5 -13.05 -14.47 -22.88
CA VAL A 5 -13.74 -15.43 -22.00
C VAL A 5 -12.85 -16.66 -21.79
N GLY A 6 -13.01 -17.31 -20.64
CA GLY A 6 -12.26 -18.53 -20.32
C GLY A 6 -10.82 -18.27 -19.91
N ILE A 7 -10.57 -17.17 -19.21
CA ILE A 7 -9.25 -16.84 -18.65
C ILE A 7 -8.96 -17.82 -17.52
N ASP A 8 -7.84 -18.55 -17.66
CA ASP A 8 -7.37 -19.51 -16.67
C ASP A 8 -5.84 -19.53 -16.66
N TYR A 9 -5.21 -19.18 -15.54
CA TYR A 9 -3.75 -19.16 -15.41
C TYR A 9 -3.32 -19.07 -13.95
N GLU A 10 -2.08 -19.47 -13.67
CA GLU A 10 -1.37 -19.26 -12.41
C GLU A 10 -0.71 -17.88 -12.41
N ALA A 11 -0.83 -17.13 -11.32
CA ALA A 11 -0.15 -15.84 -11.18
C ALA A 11 1.39 -16.02 -11.24
N PRO A 12 2.13 -15.16 -11.96
CA PRO A 12 3.58 -15.31 -12.17
C PRO A 12 4.40 -14.81 -10.96
N LEU A 13 4.26 -15.46 -9.81
CA LEU A 13 4.84 -15.01 -8.54
C LEU A 13 6.27 -15.53 -8.26
N HIS A 14 6.75 -16.52 -9.00
CA HIS A 14 8.05 -17.17 -8.76
C HIS A 14 9.25 -16.35 -9.25
N ASP A 15 9.05 -15.39 -10.15
CA ASP A 15 10.10 -14.50 -10.69
C ASP A 15 9.63 -13.05 -10.65
N LEU A 16 9.39 -12.52 -9.45
CA LEU A 16 8.96 -11.14 -9.31
C LEU A 16 10.08 -10.18 -9.73
N PRO A 17 9.76 -9.09 -10.46
CA PRO A 17 10.74 -8.12 -10.87
C PRO A 17 11.28 -7.35 -9.66
N VAL A 18 12.58 -7.10 -9.66
CA VAL A 18 13.21 -6.20 -8.68
C VAL A 18 12.79 -4.77 -8.97
N SER A 19 12.15 -4.12 -8.03
CA SER A 19 11.73 -2.73 -8.15
C SER A 19 12.94 -1.80 -8.13
N ARG A 20 12.93 -0.77 -9.00
CA ARG A 20 13.98 0.26 -9.00
C ARG A 20 13.86 1.21 -7.81
N ALA A 21 12.63 1.47 -7.39
CA ALA A 21 12.35 2.26 -6.19
C ALA A 21 12.61 1.40 -4.95
N THR A 22 13.25 2.00 -3.96
CA THR A 22 13.57 1.38 -2.66
C THR A 22 12.63 1.90 -1.56
N TRP A 23 11.44 2.34 -1.95
CA TRP A 23 10.45 2.83 -0.99
C TRP A 23 9.96 1.71 -0.08
N GLU A 24 9.87 2.02 1.18
CA GLU A 24 9.28 1.13 2.19
C GLU A 24 7.80 1.50 2.41
N LEU A 25 6.98 0.48 2.62
CA LEU A 25 5.56 0.68 2.91
C LEU A 25 5.38 1.08 4.37
N ASP A 26 4.76 2.24 4.56
CA ASP A 26 4.41 2.79 5.87
C ASP A 26 2.88 2.87 6.00
N ALA A 27 2.30 2.09 6.89
CA ALA A 27 0.86 2.06 7.11
C ALA A 27 0.29 3.42 7.56
N GLY A 28 1.08 4.24 8.25
CA GLY A 28 0.70 5.62 8.63
C GLY A 28 0.54 6.56 7.43
N ARG A 29 1.16 6.24 6.30
CA ARG A 29 1.14 7.00 5.05
C ARG A 29 0.28 6.34 3.97
N ALA A 30 -0.12 5.08 4.16
CA ALA A 30 -0.76 4.26 3.16
C ALA A 30 -2.28 4.42 3.11
N ALA A 31 -2.84 4.16 1.93
CA ALA A 31 -4.23 3.84 1.69
C ALA A 31 -4.32 2.61 0.77
N VAL A 32 -5.37 1.82 0.89
CA VAL A 32 -5.62 0.69 0.00
C VAL A 32 -6.57 1.10 -1.11
N LEU A 33 -6.28 0.69 -2.34
CA LEU A 33 -7.15 0.81 -3.50
C LEU A 33 -7.51 -0.57 -4.03
N VAL A 34 -8.78 -0.94 -3.93
CA VAL A 34 -9.36 -2.13 -4.57
C VAL A 34 -9.88 -1.72 -5.94
N HIS A 35 -9.14 -2.12 -6.99
CA HIS A 35 -9.36 -1.64 -8.34
C HIS A 35 -10.30 -2.56 -9.13
N ASP A 36 -11.49 -2.05 -9.49
CA ASP A 36 -12.46 -2.63 -10.42
C ASP A 36 -12.84 -4.12 -10.18
N LEU A 37 -12.90 -4.58 -8.93
CA LEU A 37 -13.35 -5.94 -8.60
C LEU A 37 -14.89 -6.05 -8.65
N GLN A 38 -15.47 -5.59 -9.78
CA GLN A 38 -16.89 -5.76 -10.10
C GLN A 38 -17.13 -7.07 -10.87
N ARG A 39 -18.31 -7.66 -10.72
CA ARG A 39 -18.68 -8.92 -11.37
C ARG A 39 -18.44 -8.93 -12.89
N TYR A 40 -18.70 -7.82 -13.56
CA TYR A 40 -18.43 -7.65 -14.99
C TYR A 40 -16.97 -7.95 -15.36
N PHE A 41 -16.02 -7.46 -14.56
CA PHE A 41 -14.60 -7.62 -14.84
C PHE A 41 -14.03 -8.97 -14.40
N VAL A 42 -14.71 -9.68 -13.50
CA VAL A 42 -14.27 -11.02 -13.07
C VAL A 42 -14.96 -12.16 -13.84
N THR A 43 -16.12 -11.90 -14.47
CA THR A 43 -16.85 -12.88 -15.32
C THR A 43 -16.01 -13.51 -16.45
N PRO A 44 -15.03 -12.82 -17.07
CA PRO A 44 -14.16 -13.44 -18.08
C PRO A 44 -13.30 -14.60 -17.61
N PHE A 45 -13.05 -14.72 -16.31
CA PHE A 45 -12.24 -15.79 -15.73
C PHE A 45 -13.07 -17.08 -15.60
N THR A 46 -12.41 -18.23 -15.74
CA THR A 46 -13.05 -19.51 -15.44
C THR A 46 -13.32 -19.67 -13.95
N ASP A 47 -14.32 -20.47 -13.60
CA ASP A 47 -14.56 -20.85 -12.22
C ASP A 47 -13.32 -21.51 -11.62
N GLY A 48 -12.79 -20.94 -10.53
CA GLY A 48 -11.60 -21.45 -9.86
C GLY A 48 -10.27 -21.05 -10.49
N CYS A 49 -10.23 -20.10 -11.44
CA CYS A 49 -8.96 -19.56 -11.97
C CYS A 49 -8.01 -19.19 -10.82
N PRO A 50 -6.82 -19.83 -10.71
CA PRO A 50 -5.95 -19.65 -9.55
C PRO A 50 -5.49 -18.22 -9.35
N ALA A 51 -5.18 -17.51 -10.45
CA ALA A 51 -4.75 -16.12 -10.36
C ALA A 51 -5.84 -15.18 -9.79
N LEU A 52 -7.10 -15.34 -10.23
CA LEU A 52 -8.21 -14.55 -9.69
C LEU A 52 -8.53 -14.95 -8.26
N ALA A 53 -8.60 -16.26 -7.96
CA ALA A 53 -8.89 -16.74 -6.63
C ALA A 53 -7.84 -16.27 -5.61
N GLY A 54 -6.55 -16.32 -5.97
CA GLY A 54 -5.45 -15.78 -5.16
C GLY A 54 -5.60 -14.27 -4.96
N ALA A 55 -5.87 -13.51 -6.03
CA ALA A 55 -6.03 -12.06 -5.95
C ALA A 55 -7.20 -11.64 -5.06
N LEU A 56 -8.33 -12.34 -5.12
CA LEU A 56 -9.47 -12.08 -4.25
C LEU A 56 -9.16 -12.39 -2.79
N ALA A 57 -8.53 -13.54 -2.51
CA ALA A 57 -8.17 -13.94 -1.16
C ALA A 57 -7.13 -12.99 -0.53
N ALA A 58 -6.10 -12.61 -1.28
CA ALA A 58 -5.10 -11.64 -0.83
C ALA A 58 -5.71 -10.25 -0.60
N THR A 59 -6.56 -9.78 -1.53
CA THR A 59 -7.27 -8.49 -1.36
C THR A 59 -8.17 -8.49 -0.12
N GLU A 60 -8.92 -9.57 0.13
CA GLU A 60 -9.76 -9.70 1.32
C GLU A 60 -8.94 -9.57 2.61
N GLN A 61 -7.80 -10.27 2.68
CA GLN A 61 -6.90 -10.20 3.85
C GLN A 61 -6.34 -8.80 4.06
N ILE A 62 -5.87 -8.15 2.98
CA ILE A 62 -5.34 -6.77 3.02
C ILE A 62 -6.41 -5.79 3.49
N VAL A 63 -7.61 -5.85 2.90
CA VAL A 63 -8.73 -4.96 3.26
C VAL A 63 -9.13 -5.13 4.72
N ARG A 64 -9.21 -6.37 5.21
CA ARG A 64 -9.50 -6.66 6.61
C ARG A 64 -8.44 -6.10 7.55
N ALA A 65 -7.15 -6.32 7.23
CA ALA A 65 -6.04 -5.80 8.01
C ALA A 65 -5.96 -4.27 7.97
N ALA A 66 -6.19 -3.65 6.81
CA ALA A 66 -6.21 -2.20 6.65
C ALA A 66 -7.31 -1.54 7.51
N ARG A 67 -8.52 -2.12 7.50
CA ARG A 67 -9.63 -1.64 8.37
C ARG A 67 -9.27 -1.75 9.85
N ALA A 68 -8.68 -2.87 10.28
CA ALA A 68 -8.24 -3.07 11.66
C ALA A 68 -7.16 -2.04 12.06
N ALA A 69 -6.21 -1.74 11.17
CA ALA A 69 -5.14 -0.78 11.38
C ALA A 69 -5.56 0.71 11.16
N GLY A 70 -6.84 1.00 10.87
CA GLY A 70 -7.32 2.35 10.59
C GLY A 70 -6.77 2.95 9.28
N VAL A 71 -6.29 2.11 8.36
CA VAL A 71 -5.82 2.53 7.04
C VAL A 71 -7.02 2.68 6.10
N PRO A 72 -7.20 3.84 5.44
CA PRO A 72 -8.34 4.07 4.54
C PRO A 72 -8.39 3.09 3.38
N VAL A 73 -9.60 2.59 3.07
CA VAL A 73 -9.83 1.70 1.93
C VAL A 73 -10.72 2.40 0.91
N PHE A 74 -10.23 2.46 -0.32
CA PHE A 74 -10.93 2.99 -1.47
C PHE A 74 -11.24 1.86 -2.46
N TYR A 75 -12.40 1.92 -3.07
CA TYR A 75 -12.79 1.05 -4.17
C TYR A 75 -13.00 1.86 -5.42
N THR A 76 -12.56 1.38 -6.57
CA THR A 76 -13.09 1.92 -7.83
C THR A 76 -14.22 1.05 -8.35
N ALA A 77 -15.24 1.71 -8.90
CA ALA A 77 -16.35 1.06 -9.58
C ALA A 77 -16.77 1.89 -10.77
N GLN A 78 -17.09 1.23 -11.88
CA GLN A 78 -17.69 1.86 -13.05
C GLN A 78 -19.21 1.69 -13.00
N GLN A 79 -19.94 2.71 -13.46
CA GLN A 79 -21.37 2.60 -13.65
C GLN A 79 -21.72 1.80 -14.91
N GLY A 80 -22.89 1.15 -14.88
CA GLY A 80 -23.47 0.56 -16.08
C GLY A 80 -24.13 1.60 -16.98
N ASP A 81 -24.37 1.20 -18.23
CA ASP A 81 -25.09 1.99 -19.24
C ASP A 81 -24.53 3.44 -19.37
N GLN A 82 -23.21 3.57 -19.35
CA GLN A 82 -22.54 4.88 -19.47
C GLN A 82 -22.93 5.58 -20.76
N ASP A 83 -23.17 6.90 -20.69
CA ASP A 83 -23.37 7.72 -21.87
C ASP A 83 -22.17 7.54 -22.84
N PRO A 84 -22.42 7.30 -24.14
CA PRO A 84 -21.35 7.14 -25.12
C PRO A 84 -20.33 8.29 -25.14
N ALA A 85 -20.76 9.53 -24.86
CA ALA A 85 -19.87 10.68 -24.78
C ALA A 85 -18.93 10.60 -23.56
N ASP A 86 -19.42 10.09 -22.42
CA ASP A 86 -18.60 9.88 -21.23
C ASP A 86 -17.68 8.67 -21.36
N ARG A 87 -18.16 7.61 -22.02
CA ARG A 87 -17.35 6.42 -22.29
C ARG A 87 -16.20 6.72 -23.26
N GLY A 88 -16.44 7.58 -24.24
CA GLY A 88 -15.44 8.08 -25.18
C GLY A 88 -14.66 6.95 -25.88
N LEU A 89 -13.34 7.09 -26.04
CA LEU A 89 -12.48 6.13 -26.75
C LEU A 89 -12.52 4.69 -26.19
N GLN A 90 -12.94 4.50 -24.93
CA GLN A 90 -13.15 3.15 -24.40
C GLN A 90 -14.28 2.42 -25.14
N GLY A 91 -15.26 3.16 -25.65
CA GLY A 91 -16.33 2.62 -26.48
C GLY A 91 -15.81 1.98 -27.76
N ASP A 92 -14.80 2.57 -28.40
CA ASP A 92 -14.18 2.05 -29.64
C ASP A 92 -13.43 0.73 -29.39
N LEU A 93 -12.79 0.60 -28.23
CA LEU A 93 -11.98 -0.58 -27.89
C LEU A 93 -12.80 -1.70 -27.23
N TRP A 94 -13.70 -1.35 -26.31
CA TRP A 94 -14.38 -2.30 -25.42
C TRP A 94 -15.90 -2.34 -25.59
N GLY A 95 -16.44 -1.54 -26.52
CA GLY A 95 -17.88 -1.43 -26.74
C GLY A 95 -18.59 -0.65 -25.61
N PRO A 96 -19.92 -0.84 -25.48
CA PRO A 96 -20.76 -0.04 -24.57
C PRO A 96 -20.44 -0.23 -23.08
N GLY A 97 -19.69 -1.28 -22.71
CA GLY A 97 -19.38 -1.60 -21.32
C GLY A 97 -20.45 -2.46 -20.65
N MET A 98 -20.53 -2.36 -19.33
CA MET A 98 -21.47 -3.13 -18.53
C MET A 98 -22.86 -2.46 -18.53
N SER A 99 -23.90 -3.25 -18.32
CA SER A 99 -25.26 -2.74 -18.02
C SER A 99 -25.37 -2.34 -16.55
N THR A 100 -26.46 -1.64 -16.20
CA THR A 100 -26.80 -1.28 -14.80
C THR A 100 -27.25 -2.48 -13.96
N ASP A 101 -27.34 -3.69 -14.53
CA ASP A 101 -27.71 -4.90 -13.79
C ASP A 101 -26.70 -5.14 -12.65
N PRO A 102 -27.15 -5.37 -11.40
CA PRO A 102 -26.28 -5.75 -10.30
C PRO A 102 -25.43 -7.01 -10.54
N ALA A 103 -25.86 -7.87 -11.47
CA ALA A 103 -25.04 -8.99 -11.95
C ALA A 103 -23.74 -8.55 -12.63
N HIS A 104 -23.68 -7.28 -13.09
CA HIS A 104 -22.49 -6.67 -13.69
C HIS A 104 -21.82 -5.67 -12.74
N THR A 105 -22.61 -4.74 -12.18
CA THR A 105 -22.07 -3.58 -11.46
C THR A 105 -21.63 -3.89 -10.03
N ALA A 106 -22.19 -4.92 -9.38
CA ALA A 106 -21.84 -5.24 -8.01
C ALA A 106 -20.36 -5.60 -7.85
N ILE A 107 -19.71 -5.09 -6.81
CA ILE A 107 -18.41 -5.58 -6.35
C ILE A 107 -18.60 -7.01 -5.85
N VAL A 108 -17.63 -7.88 -6.11
CA VAL A 108 -17.70 -9.29 -5.72
C VAL A 108 -17.78 -9.42 -4.19
N ALA A 109 -18.50 -10.44 -3.73
CA ALA A 109 -18.87 -10.57 -2.32
C ALA A 109 -17.65 -10.78 -1.40
N GLU A 110 -16.61 -11.42 -1.91
CA GLU A 110 -15.38 -11.74 -1.20
C GLU A 110 -14.66 -10.49 -0.68
N VAL A 111 -14.78 -9.38 -1.40
CA VAL A 111 -14.13 -8.11 -1.08
C VAL A 111 -15.15 -6.97 -0.97
N ALA A 112 -16.38 -7.27 -0.57
CA ALA A 112 -17.43 -6.26 -0.49
C ALA A 112 -17.03 -5.07 0.40
N PRO A 113 -17.31 -3.82 -0.06
CA PRO A 113 -17.03 -2.64 0.73
C PRO A 113 -17.89 -2.60 2.00
N SER A 114 -17.33 -2.05 3.08
CA SER A 114 -18.04 -1.72 4.31
C SER A 114 -18.59 -0.28 4.28
N GLU A 115 -19.37 0.10 5.28
CA GLU A 115 -19.91 1.47 5.41
C GLU A 115 -18.82 2.54 5.61
N THR A 116 -17.63 2.13 6.07
CA THR A 116 -16.50 3.03 6.30
C THR A 116 -15.62 3.22 5.07
N ASP A 117 -15.79 2.40 4.05
CA ASP A 117 -14.98 2.45 2.84
C ASP A 117 -15.54 3.47 1.83
N ALA A 118 -14.67 4.01 1.01
CA ALA A 118 -15.07 5.00 0.01
C ALA A 118 -15.10 4.39 -1.39
N ILE A 119 -16.20 4.56 -2.11
CA ILE A 119 -16.30 4.18 -3.51
C ILE A 119 -15.99 5.40 -4.38
N VAL A 120 -15.05 5.25 -5.31
CA VAL A 120 -14.66 6.24 -6.32
C VAL A 120 -15.25 5.80 -7.66
N GLU A 121 -16.15 6.60 -8.19
CA GLU A 121 -16.74 6.34 -9.51
C GLU A 121 -15.72 6.59 -10.61
N LYS A 122 -15.43 5.55 -11.38
CA LYS A 122 -14.36 5.54 -12.36
C LYS A 122 -14.87 5.58 -13.80
N HIS A 123 -14.26 6.44 -14.62
CA HIS A 123 -14.61 6.64 -16.04
C HIS A 123 -13.47 6.31 -17.00
N ARG A 124 -12.24 6.10 -16.51
CA ARG A 124 -11.04 5.89 -17.33
C ARG A 124 -10.21 4.76 -16.73
N TYR A 125 -9.11 4.38 -17.38
CA TYR A 125 -8.24 3.32 -16.87
C TYR A 125 -7.65 3.67 -15.51
N SER A 126 -7.07 4.86 -15.40
CA SER A 126 -6.56 5.33 -14.11
C SER A 126 -7.69 5.69 -13.15
N ALA A 127 -7.52 5.30 -11.89
CA ALA A 127 -8.41 5.67 -10.80
C ALA A 127 -8.38 7.17 -10.47
N PHE A 128 -7.37 7.90 -10.92
CA PHE A 128 -7.25 9.35 -10.72
C PHE A 128 -7.93 10.17 -11.82
N ALA A 129 -8.08 9.58 -13.02
CA ALA A 129 -8.54 10.31 -14.18
C ALA A 129 -10.05 10.64 -14.10
N ARG A 130 -10.38 11.91 -13.94
CA ARG A 130 -11.76 12.44 -13.78
C ARG A 130 -12.44 11.95 -12.49
N THR A 131 -11.67 11.78 -11.43
CA THR A 131 -12.16 11.42 -10.09
C THR A 131 -11.59 12.38 -9.05
N ASP A 132 -12.06 12.26 -7.82
CA ASP A 132 -11.57 13.00 -6.66
C ASP A 132 -10.61 12.19 -5.76
N LEU A 133 -10.08 11.05 -6.25
CA LEU A 133 -9.22 10.16 -5.45
C LEU A 133 -7.99 10.88 -4.88
N ALA A 134 -7.33 11.74 -5.69
CA ALA A 134 -6.16 12.48 -5.22
C ALA A 134 -6.50 13.43 -4.06
N ASP A 135 -7.62 14.12 -4.14
CA ASP A 135 -8.09 15.03 -3.09
C ASP A 135 -8.45 14.26 -1.80
N ARG A 136 -9.08 13.09 -1.94
CA ARG A 136 -9.40 12.21 -0.81
C ARG A 136 -8.16 11.67 -0.12
N LEU A 137 -7.14 11.25 -0.89
CA LEU A 137 -5.86 10.80 -0.34
C LEU A 137 -5.16 11.94 0.41
N ALA A 138 -5.11 13.13 -0.18
CA ALA A 138 -4.53 14.31 0.43
C ALA A 138 -5.26 14.70 1.73
N ALA A 139 -6.60 14.70 1.71
CA ALA A 139 -7.43 14.99 2.89
C ALA A 139 -7.24 13.97 4.02
N ALA A 140 -6.94 12.71 3.67
CA ALA A 140 -6.62 11.65 4.63
C ALA A 140 -5.13 11.67 5.07
N GLY A 141 -4.30 12.58 4.53
CA GLY A 141 -2.86 12.63 4.81
C GLY A 141 -2.09 11.43 4.27
N ARG A 142 -2.54 10.82 3.14
CA ARG A 142 -1.97 9.60 2.58
C ARG A 142 -1.25 9.89 1.26
N ASN A 143 -0.02 9.43 1.14
CA ASN A 143 0.81 9.56 -0.06
C ASN A 143 1.48 8.25 -0.49
N GLN A 144 1.02 7.13 0.05
CA GLN A 144 1.33 5.77 -0.40
C GLN A 144 0.04 5.07 -0.79
N LEU A 145 0.02 4.35 -1.92
CA LEU A 145 -1.16 3.69 -2.43
C LEU A 145 -0.89 2.21 -2.68
N ILE A 146 -1.48 1.34 -1.86
CA ILE A 146 -1.47 -0.10 -2.03
C ILE A 146 -2.55 -0.44 -3.06
N ILE A 147 -2.18 -1.03 -4.20
CA ILE A 147 -3.10 -1.27 -5.31
C ILE A 147 -3.31 -2.78 -5.50
N THR A 148 -4.57 -3.19 -5.45
CA THR A 148 -5.05 -4.55 -5.71
C THR A 148 -6.10 -4.55 -6.82
N GLY A 149 -6.51 -5.70 -7.35
CA GLY A 149 -7.66 -5.83 -8.27
C GLY A 149 -7.29 -6.09 -9.73
N VAL A 150 -8.10 -5.61 -10.66
CA VAL A 150 -8.01 -5.95 -12.10
C VAL A 150 -8.14 -4.72 -13.02
N TYR A 151 -7.60 -4.77 -14.24
CA TYR A 151 -6.61 -5.73 -14.77
C TYR A 151 -5.23 -5.14 -14.62
N ALA A 152 -4.23 -5.97 -14.29
CA ALA A 152 -2.89 -5.49 -13.96
C ALA A 152 -2.29 -4.60 -15.05
N HIS A 153 -2.31 -5.02 -16.34
CA HIS A 153 -1.71 -4.26 -17.44
C HIS A 153 -2.55 -3.07 -17.93
N ILE A 154 -3.80 -2.92 -17.48
CA ILE A 154 -4.68 -1.82 -17.92
C ILE A 154 -4.87 -0.81 -16.79
N GLY A 155 -5.87 -1.03 -15.95
CA GLY A 155 -6.29 -0.06 -14.94
C GLY A 155 -5.29 0.08 -13.79
N VAL A 156 -4.74 -1.02 -13.31
CA VAL A 156 -3.72 -1.03 -12.24
C VAL A 156 -2.46 -0.28 -12.70
N THR A 157 -1.91 -0.64 -13.87
CA THR A 157 -0.74 0.04 -14.44
C THR A 157 -1.00 1.52 -14.70
N ALA A 158 -2.14 1.87 -15.30
CA ALA A 158 -2.49 3.27 -15.55
C ALA A 158 -2.61 4.07 -14.24
N THR A 159 -3.16 3.47 -13.20
CA THR A 159 -3.28 4.08 -11.88
C THR A 159 -1.91 4.24 -11.20
N ALA A 160 -1.04 3.23 -11.27
CA ALA A 160 0.31 3.30 -10.70
C ALA A 160 1.15 4.39 -11.39
N LEU A 161 1.10 4.48 -12.72
CA LEU A 161 1.79 5.53 -13.48
C LEU A 161 1.29 6.93 -13.11
N GLU A 162 -0.03 7.11 -12.96
CA GLU A 162 -0.58 8.42 -12.61
C GLU A 162 -0.34 8.75 -11.13
N ALA A 163 -0.37 7.78 -10.20
CA ALA A 163 0.03 7.96 -8.82
C ALA A 163 1.46 8.52 -8.73
N PHE A 164 2.41 7.87 -9.41
CA PHE A 164 3.81 8.31 -9.49
C PHE A 164 3.94 9.76 -9.98
N GLN A 165 3.21 10.16 -11.03
CA GLN A 165 3.23 11.53 -11.53
C GLN A 165 2.60 12.55 -10.58
N ARG A 166 1.86 12.10 -9.57
CA ARG A 166 1.22 12.90 -8.52
C ARG A 166 2.00 12.87 -7.21
N GLU A 167 3.23 12.36 -7.19
CA GLU A 167 4.07 12.19 -5.99
C GLU A 167 3.41 11.27 -4.93
N ILE A 168 2.57 10.34 -5.37
CA ILE A 168 1.99 9.29 -4.55
C ILE A 168 2.74 8.00 -4.85
N HIS A 169 3.35 7.36 -3.85
CA HIS A 169 4.14 6.14 -4.01
C HIS A 169 3.23 4.92 -4.24
N PRO A 170 3.17 4.31 -5.45
CA PRO A 170 2.36 3.14 -5.66
C PRO A 170 3.10 1.85 -5.25
N PHE A 171 2.39 1.02 -4.50
CA PHE A 171 2.77 -0.34 -4.14
C PHE A 171 1.76 -1.30 -4.76
N VAL A 172 2.17 -2.00 -5.81
CA VAL A 172 1.28 -2.96 -6.48
C VAL A 172 1.52 -4.36 -5.91
N VAL A 173 0.45 -4.98 -5.43
CA VAL A 173 0.51 -6.27 -4.75
C VAL A 173 0.37 -7.38 -5.77
N ALA A 174 1.47 -8.06 -6.09
CA ALA A 174 1.57 -9.00 -7.20
C ALA A 174 0.59 -10.17 -7.12
N ASP A 175 0.37 -10.71 -5.93
CA ASP A 175 -0.57 -11.80 -5.64
C ASP A 175 -2.00 -11.33 -5.32
N ALA A 176 -2.22 -9.99 -5.29
CA ALA A 176 -3.54 -9.39 -5.13
C ALA A 176 -4.05 -8.69 -6.40
N VAL A 177 -3.36 -8.85 -7.53
CA VAL A 177 -3.85 -8.41 -8.84
C VAL A 177 -4.04 -9.59 -9.79
N ALA A 178 -4.95 -9.44 -10.76
CA ALA A 178 -5.12 -10.42 -11.83
C ALA A 178 -5.23 -9.72 -13.19
N ASP A 179 -5.07 -10.50 -14.28
CA ASP A 179 -5.04 -9.96 -15.62
C ASP A 179 -5.72 -10.91 -16.63
N LEU A 180 -5.72 -10.52 -17.91
CA LEU A 180 -6.27 -11.31 -19.01
C LEU A 180 -5.41 -12.55 -19.38
N GLY A 181 -4.27 -12.73 -18.70
CA GLY A 181 -3.37 -13.87 -18.84
C GLY A 181 -2.04 -13.65 -18.14
N ALA A 182 -1.26 -14.73 -17.96
CA ALA A 182 0.00 -14.71 -17.22
C ALA A 182 1.04 -13.74 -17.81
N GLU A 183 1.12 -13.64 -19.13
CA GLU A 183 2.10 -12.78 -19.81
C GLU A 183 1.77 -11.28 -19.63
N GLN A 184 0.48 -10.90 -19.71
CA GLN A 184 0.05 -9.54 -19.45
C GLN A 184 0.31 -9.18 -17.99
N HIS A 185 0.00 -10.08 -17.07
CA HIS A 185 0.25 -9.92 -15.64
C HIS A 185 1.75 -9.68 -15.37
N ARG A 186 2.62 -10.56 -15.86
CA ARG A 186 4.08 -10.45 -15.72
C ARG A 186 4.60 -9.12 -16.26
N ARG A 187 4.20 -8.74 -17.49
CA ARG A 187 4.64 -7.47 -18.12
C ARG A 187 4.16 -6.24 -17.35
N ALA A 188 2.97 -6.29 -16.76
CA ALA A 188 2.47 -5.21 -15.91
C ALA A 188 3.39 -5.00 -14.69
N LEU A 189 3.72 -6.08 -13.98
CA LEU A 189 4.61 -6.03 -12.83
C LEU A 189 6.01 -5.54 -13.21
N GLU A 190 6.58 -6.02 -14.33
CA GLU A 190 7.88 -5.57 -14.85
C GLU A 190 7.88 -4.07 -15.18
N LEU A 191 6.83 -3.58 -15.84
CA LEU A 191 6.71 -2.16 -16.16
C LEU A 191 6.65 -1.32 -14.88
N ILE A 192 5.78 -1.68 -13.94
CA ILE A 192 5.62 -0.96 -12.68
C ILE A 192 6.92 -0.92 -11.90
N ALA A 193 7.57 -2.06 -11.70
CA ALA A 193 8.83 -2.17 -10.98
C ALA A 193 9.96 -1.35 -11.63
N SER A 194 9.93 -1.25 -12.96
CA SER A 194 11.01 -0.58 -13.72
C SER A 194 10.92 0.95 -13.70
N CYS A 195 9.74 1.56 -13.54
CA CYS A 195 9.60 2.99 -13.80
C CYS A 195 8.63 3.78 -12.94
N CYS A 196 7.76 3.18 -12.16
CA CYS A 196 6.75 3.98 -11.45
C CYS A 196 6.36 3.50 -10.05
N GLY A 197 6.70 2.28 -9.62
CA GLY A 197 6.24 1.76 -8.35
C GLY A 197 7.10 0.66 -7.75
N VAL A 198 6.64 0.17 -6.62
CA VAL A 198 7.18 -1.00 -5.95
C VAL A 198 6.22 -2.16 -6.13
N VAL A 199 6.74 -3.32 -6.52
CA VAL A 199 6.00 -4.60 -6.59
C VAL A 199 6.33 -5.39 -5.34
N ILE A 200 5.29 -5.74 -4.58
CA ILE A 200 5.37 -6.46 -3.30
C ILE A 200 4.37 -7.61 -3.25
N LEU A 201 4.43 -8.44 -2.23
CA LEU A 201 3.45 -9.48 -1.94
C LEU A 201 2.45 -9.03 -0.85
N ALA A 202 1.33 -9.74 -0.76
CA ALA A 202 0.34 -9.49 0.29
C ALA A 202 0.94 -9.64 1.70
N ASP A 203 1.85 -10.60 1.90
CA ASP A 203 2.52 -10.81 3.18
C ASP A 203 3.34 -9.59 3.62
N ASP A 204 4.00 -8.88 2.70
CA ASP A 204 4.72 -7.63 2.99
C ASP A 204 3.75 -6.55 3.47
N VAL A 205 2.61 -6.41 2.78
CA VAL A 205 1.55 -5.46 3.17
C VAL A 205 0.99 -5.80 4.54
N LEU A 206 0.67 -7.07 4.78
CA LEU A 206 0.14 -7.54 6.06
C LEU A 206 1.16 -7.35 7.19
N GLY A 207 2.45 -7.51 6.90
CA GLY A 207 3.54 -7.21 7.83
C GLY A 207 3.54 -5.73 8.24
N ALA A 208 3.52 -4.82 7.27
CA ALA A 208 3.49 -3.38 7.50
C ALA A 208 2.22 -2.93 8.26
N LEU A 209 1.06 -3.50 7.93
CA LEU A 209 -0.20 -3.18 8.61
C LEU A 209 -0.24 -3.67 10.07
N ARG A 210 0.32 -4.87 10.35
CA ARG A 210 0.44 -5.39 11.73
C ARG A 210 1.41 -4.57 12.59
N SER A 211 2.50 -4.10 12.01
CA SER A 211 3.46 -3.24 12.71
C SER A 211 2.83 -1.92 13.18
N ASN A 212 1.81 -1.43 12.46
CA ASN A 212 1.05 -0.25 12.86
C ASN A 212 0.02 -0.54 13.97
N ASP A 213 -0.53 -1.74 14.02
CA ASP A 213 -1.52 -2.15 15.05
C ASP A 213 -0.83 -2.48 16.40
N GLY A 214 0.41 -3.03 16.34
CA GLY A 214 1.26 -3.28 17.50
C GLY A 214 2.02 -2.05 18.00
N SER A 215 2.12 -0.97 17.20
CA SER A 215 2.90 0.22 17.54
C SER A 215 2.27 1.08 18.64
N SER A 216 0.98 0.88 18.99
CA SER A 216 0.39 1.61 20.14
C SER A 216 0.72 0.96 21.51
N GLU A 217 0.95 -0.36 21.56
CA GLU A 217 1.30 -1.02 22.82
C GLU A 217 2.80 -1.41 22.91
N ALA A 218 3.41 -1.85 21.80
CA ALA A 218 4.84 -2.19 21.81
C ALA A 218 5.74 -0.95 21.65
N SER A 219 5.32 0.09 20.89
CA SER A 219 6.05 1.36 20.83
C SER A 219 5.90 2.17 22.10
N GLY A 220 4.76 2.11 22.82
CA GLY A 220 4.62 2.72 24.12
C GLY A 220 5.69 2.25 25.10
N GLY A 221 5.99 0.96 25.13
CA GLY A 221 7.04 0.40 25.96
C GLY A 221 8.46 0.81 25.52
N TRP A 222 8.73 0.90 24.22
CA TRP A 222 10.04 1.33 23.72
C TRP A 222 10.22 2.84 23.72
N ASP A 223 9.18 3.62 23.45
CA ASP A 223 9.21 5.07 23.57
C ASP A 223 9.55 5.50 25.01
N GLU A 224 8.97 4.83 26.01
CA GLU A 224 9.30 5.06 27.42
C GLU A 224 10.75 4.70 27.74
N ARG A 225 11.28 3.59 27.20
CA ARG A 225 12.68 3.17 27.36
C ARG A 225 13.63 4.13 26.66
N ILE A 226 13.35 4.51 25.41
CA ILE A 226 14.12 5.51 24.64
C ILE A 226 14.11 6.87 25.39
N GLN A 227 12.96 7.28 25.89
CA GLN A 227 12.84 8.50 26.68
C GLN A 227 13.63 8.43 27.98
N SER A 228 13.57 7.29 28.67
CA SER A 228 14.36 7.05 29.89
C SER A 228 15.86 7.07 29.62
N ALA A 229 16.31 6.39 28.56
CA ALA A 229 17.73 6.32 28.15
C ALA A 229 18.28 7.70 27.72
N LEU A 230 17.47 8.53 27.06
CA LEU A 230 17.83 9.91 26.67
C LEU A 230 17.70 10.92 27.82
N SER A 231 17.02 10.53 28.90
CA SER A 231 16.83 11.40 30.07
C SER A 231 18.17 11.65 30.76
N GLY A 232 18.58 12.91 30.81
CA GLY A 232 19.90 13.31 31.34
C GLY A 232 21.01 13.39 30.27
N LEU A 233 20.80 12.83 29.08
CA LEU A 233 21.72 12.96 27.94
C LEU A 233 21.35 14.14 27.03
N LEU A 234 20.06 14.52 26.97
CA LEU A 234 19.54 15.67 26.27
C LEU A 234 18.91 16.67 27.24
N ALA A 235 18.83 17.93 26.80
CA ALA A 235 18.05 18.94 27.51
C ALA A 235 16.55 18.62 27.44
N PRO A 236 15.72 18.98 28.45
CA PRO A 236 14.30 18.58 28.49
C PRO A 236 13.46 19.11 27.31
N ASP A 237 13.80 20.29 26.78
CA ASP A 237 13.17 20.87 25.59
C ASP A 237 13.56 20.14 24.28
N ALA A 238 14.83 19.74 24.16
CA ALA A 238 15.30 18.92 23.04
C ALA A 238 14.66 17.52 23.06
N LEU A 239 14.54 16.90 24.23
CA LEU A 239 13.84 15.61 24.39
C LEU A 239 12.37 15.74 24.00
N THR A 240 11.69 16.80 24.38
CA THR A 240 10.31 17.07 23.98
C THR A 240 10.19 17.26 22.46
N ALA A 241 11.12 18.00 21.85
CA ALA A 241 11.15 18.21 20.40
C ALA A 241 11.37 16.91 19.63
N PHE A 242 12.24 16.02 20.13
CA PHE A 242 12.51 14.70 19.53
C PHE A 242 11.28 13.81 19.43
N PHE A 243 10.45 13.79 20.47
CA PHE A 243 9.19 13.02 20.46
C PHE A 243 8.06 13.71 19.71
N ALA A 244 8.13 15.05 19.53
CA ALA A 244 7.14 15.80 18.77
C ALA A 244 7.38 15.69 17.24
N ASP A 245 8.63 15.53 16.82
CA ASP A 245 9.02 15.33 15.41
C ASP A 245 9.91 14.07 15.31
N PRO A 246 9.31 12.90 14.98
CA PRO A 246 10.01 11.62 14.94
C PRO A 246 11.12 11.48 13.90
N ASP A 247 11.23 12.42 12.97
CA ASP A 247 12.30 12.48 11.96
C ASP A 247 13.45 13.43 12.33
N SER A 248 13.35 14.09 13.49
CA SER A 248 14.43 14.94 14.03
C SER A 248 15.69 14.12 14.31
N ASP A 249 16.86 14.71 13.97
CA ASP A 249 18.17 14.13 14.22
C ASP A 249 18.64 14.39 15.65
N LEU A 250 18.96 13.34 16.41
CA LEU A 250 19.42 13.44 17.80
C LEU A 250 20.72 14.25 17.97
N PHE A 251 21.63 14.20 16.99
CA PHE A 251 22.85 15.00 17.03
C PHE A 251 22.57 16.49 16.82
N GLU A 252 21.63 16.84 15.96
CA GLU A 252 21.16 18.22 15.78
C GLU A 252 20.46 18.75 17.04
N LEU A 253 19.80 17.88 17.80
CA LEU A 253 19.16 18.19 19.07
C LEU A 253 20.13 18.22 20.27
N GLY A 254 21.42 17.97 20.03
CA GLY A 254 22.48 18.16 21.03
C GLY A 254 23.02 16.87 21.66
N LEU A 255 22.70 15.69 21.12
CA LEU A 255 23.37 14.46 21.50
C LEU A 255 24.79 14.47 20.90
N ASP A 256 25.82 14.33 21.71
CA ASP A 256 27.19 14.16 21.22
C ASP A 256 27.58 12.69 21.08
N SER A 257 28.69 12.42 20.40
CA SER A 257 29.12 11.04 20.13
C SER A 257 29.44 10.23 21.39
N LEU A 258 29.85 10.86 22.47
CA LEU A 258 30.15 10.15 23.74
C LEU A 258 28.84 9.73 24.42
N ARG A 259 27.88 10.64 24.50
CA ARG A 259 26.55 10.35 25.05
C ARG A 259 25.75 9.40 24.19
N ALA A 260 26.04 9.35 22.88
CA ALA A 260 25.40 8.38 21.97
C ALA A 260 25.82 6.93 22.31
N PHE A 261 27.06 6.69 22.79
CA PHE A 261 27.45 5.38 23.30
C PHE A 261 26.70 5.04 24.60
N ASP A 262 26.62 5.98 25.56
CA ASP A 262 25.87 5.75 26.81
C ASP A 262 24.39 5.45 26.49
N PHE A 263 23.81 6.11 25.49
CA PHE A 263 22.46 5.88 25.04
C PHE A 263 22.25 4.48 24.44
N LEU A 264 23.15 4.06 23.54
CA LEU A 264 23.08 2.73 22.91
C LEU A 264 23.32 1.62 23.93
N ASP A 265 24.25 1.80 24.87
CA ASP A 265 24.49 0.84 25.95
C ASP A 265 23.22 0.68 26.83
N ALA A 266 22.54 1.78 27.15
CA ALA A 266 21.28 1.72 27.89
C ALA A 266 20.17 0.97 27.15
N LEU A 267 20.09 1.14 25.82
CA LEU A 267 19.14 0.38 25.00
C LEU A 267 19.52 -1.10 24.89
N ALA A 268 20.82 -1.43 24.83
CA ALA A 268 21.31 -2.80 24.81
C ALA A 268 20.99 -3.54 26.14
N ASP A 269 21.09 -2.86 27.29
CA ASP A 269 20.68 -3.39 28.60
C ASP A 269 19.15 -3.70 28.63
N ASP A 270 18.35 -2.95 27.88
CA ASP A 270 16.91 -3.19 27.72
C ASP A 270 16.59 -4.23 26.61
N GLY A 271 17.62 -4.78 25.94
CA GLY A 271 17.50 -5.84 24.93
C GLY A 271 17.47 -5.34 23.47
N LEU A 272 17.81 -4.08 23.20
CA LEU A 272 17.94 -3.52 21.85
C LEU A 272 19.42 -3.20 21.55
N ASP A 273 20.15 -4.18 21.01
CA ASP A 273 21.55 -4.06 20.61
C ASP A 273 21.64 -3.43 19.21
N LEU A 274 22.21 -2.23 19.12
CA LEU A 274 22.29 -1.42 17.92
C LEU A 274 23.73 -1.11 17.51
N ASP A 275 24.05 -1.23 16.22
CA ASP A 275 25.34 -0.82 15.68
C ASP A 275 25.47 0.71 15.67
N PHE A 276 26.55 1.22 16.24
CA PHE A 276 26.82 2.66 16.31
C PHE A 276 26.93 3.32 14.93
N GLY A 277 27.51 2.62 13.94
CA GLY A 277 27.66 3.13 12.58
C GLY A 277 26.32 3.20 11.84
N GLU A 278 25.38 2.30 12.13
CA GLU A 278 24.01 2.36 11.59
C GLU A 278 23.21 3.47 12.26
N PHE A 279 23.29 3.59 13.58
CA PHE A 279 22.65 4.64 14.33
C PHE A 279 23.06 6.05 13.84
N THR A 280 24.36 6.28 13.63
CA THR A 280 24.86 7.59 13.17
C THR A 280 24.40 8.00 11.77
N ARG A 281 23.92 7.05 10.94
CA ARG A 281 23.37 7.37 9.61
C ARG A 281 21.93 7.85 9.66
N SER A 282 21.18 7.46 10.68
CA SER A 282 19.77 7.81 10.83
C SER A 282 19.34 7.84 12.30
N PRO A 283 19.85 8.81 13.08
CA PRO A 283 19.64 8.88 14.52
C PRO A 283 18.28 9.50 14.87
N THR A 284 17.20 8.91 14.34
CA THR A 284 15.83 9.42 14.45
C THR A 284 14.94 8.48 15.25
N LEU A 285 13.86 9.01 15.86
CA LEU A 285 12.91 8.21 16.60
C LEU A 285 12.24 7.14 15.72
N ASN A 286 11.94 7.49 14.47
CA ASN A 286 11.38 6.55 13.50
C ASN A 286 12.35 5.38 13.21
N TRP A 287 13.64 5.64 13.11
CA TRP A 287 14.64 4.57 12.92
C TRP A 287 14.72 3.69 14.17
N LEU A 288 14.81 4.27 15.37
CA LEU A 288 14.84 3.53 16.63
C LEU A 288 13.62 2.62 16.83
N ARG A 289 12.42 3.11 16.53
CA ARG A 289 11.18 2.33 16.58
C ARG A 289 11.20 1.12 15.63
N ARG A 290 11.76 1.29 14.43
CA ARG A 290 11.92 0.17 13.47
C ARG A 290 12.86 -0.90 14.02
N GLN A 291 14.01 -0.51 14.57
CA GLN A 291 14.94 -1.48 15.16
C GLN A 291 14.30 -2.23 16.34
N ALA A 292 13.59 -1.51 17.20
CA ALA A 292 12.87 -2.09 18.33
C ALA A 292 11.78 -3.09 17.89
N GLY A 293 11.08 -2.81 16.81
CA GLY A 293 10.08 -3.72 16.21
C GLY A 293 10.69 -5.01 15.66
N SER A 294 11.95 -5.01 15.25
CA SER A 294 12.65 -6.20 14.74
C SER A 294 13.13 -7.16 15.83
N VAL A 295 13.23 -6.73 17.08
CA VAL A 295 13.65 -7.56 18.24
C VAL A 295 12.44 -8.28 18.88
N ALA A 296 11.23 -7.77 18.65
CA ALA A 296 9.99 -8.34 19.20
C ALA A 296 9.35 -9.44 18.31
N ALA A 297 9.93 -9.75 17.15
CA ALA A 297 9.48 -10.76 16.18
C ALA A 297 10.38 -12.00 16.25
#